data_d687758255ec5012513570cb31f6a2e1
#
_entry.id   d687758255ec5012513570cb31f6a2e1
#
_cell.length_a   1.000
_cell.length_b   1.000
_cell.length_c   1.000
_cell.angle_alpha   90.00
_cell.angle_beta   90.00
_cell.angle_gamma   90.00
#
_symmetry.space_group_name_H-M   'P 1'
#
loop_
_entity.id
_entity.type
_entity.pdbx_description
1 polymer ?
#
loop_
_entity_poly.entity_id
_entity_poly.type
_entity_poly.pdbx_seq_one_letter_code
_entity_poly.pdbx_strand_id
1 'polypeptide(L)'
;MGEVETIKVGVARANITPPVGIRSAGYASRGPLTSFHDPLYATAIVFESGGRKAALISCDLIDLDAGTVGEVREEVAKRTSIPPEAMTVVCTHTHYGPDPYRDKSAPDVMAYRSNLIFLLAGAVQEADSKLEPALIGVEWGESDIGINRREKLPDGRVVLGRNPLGPIDRSVGVMRIDSADGKGMAVLVNFQCHPVSQGSRVSHISADYPGAAREVVGRLTGATFIFLQGACGDINSTIREESYEPARTLGVRLGCEVVRVWEMISPQPVSGLEVRRREVELPRFRFISPERARELEGELSSELERLKGSGAYKGMIEWVQARLERVREALKSWESGEPLPPIKTELQAWRIGDEIAFAAVPGEIFNQIGLRVKLSSPFKHTFFLGYANDSIGYVPTPDAYPEGGYEVMQACRVDPQASEIIVRTCEEMLRELKGCRS
;
A
#
# COMPACT_ATOMS: atom_id res chain seq x y z
N MET A 1 -23.10 -15.46 -33.60
CA MET A 1 -22.02 -14.92 -32.75
C MET A 1 -22.64 -14.84 -31.36
N GLY A 2 -22.18 -15.70 -30.41
CA GLY A 2 -22.66 -15.59 -29.04
C GLY A 2 -22.28 -14.22 -28.47
N GLU A 3 -23.14 -13.58 -27.71
CA GLU A 3 -22.83 -12.36 -26.98
C GLU A 3 -21.60 -12.63 -26.13
N VAL A 4 -20.53 -11.86 -26.33
CA VAL A 4 -19.34 -11.90 -25.47
C VAL A 4 -19.81 -11.35 -24.12
N GLU A 5 -19.85 -12.20 -23.11
CA GLU A 5 -20.27 -11.83 -21.75
C GLU A 5 -19.31 -10.74 -21.24
N THR A 6 -19.80 -9.50 -21.21
CA THR A 6 -19.03 -8.34 -20.76
C THR A 6 -18.86 -8.40 -19.23
N ILE A 7 -17.67 -8.03 -18.75
CA ILE A 7 -17.41 -7.92 -17.32
C ILE A 7 -18.44 -6.99 -16.65
N LYS A 8 -18.91 -7.36 -15.46
CA LYS A 8 -19.72 -6.48 -14.62
C LYS A 8 -18.84 -5.88 -13.53
N VAL A 9 -19.14 -4.65 -13.18
CA VAL A 9 -18.46 -3.92 -12.13
C VAL A 9 -19.48 -3.27 -11.21
N GLY A 10 -19.19 -3.30 -9.91
CA GLY A 10 -19.94 -2.55 -8.91
C GLY A 10 -18.98 -1.84 -7.96
N VAL A 11 -19.37 -0.66 -7.51
CA VAL A 11 -18.52 0.21 -6.67
C VAL A 11 -19.30 0.74 -5.49
N ALA A 12 -18.68 0.75 -4.31
CA ALA A 12 -19.23 1.38 -3.12
C ALA A 12 -18.12 1.95 -2.23
N ARG A 13 -18.50 2.86 -1.33
CA ARG A 13 -17.57 3.55 -0.46
C ARG A 13 -18.12 3.67 0.96
N ALA A 14 -17.32 3.24 1.95
CA ALA A 14 -17.62 3.43 3.36
C ALA A 14 -16.75 4.53 3.96
N ASN A 15 -17.30 5.35 4.85
CA ASN A 15 -16.54 6.28 5.65
C ASN A 15 -15.92 5.51 6.83
N ILE A 16 -14.58 5.50 6.88
CA ILE A 16 -13.78 4.83 7.91
C ILE A 16 -13.05 5.82 8.83
N THR A 17 -13.47 7.08 8.84
CA THR A 17 -12.87 8.11 9.69
C THR A 17 -12.99 7.73 11.17
N PRO A 18 -11.89 7.68 11.92
CA PRO A 18 -11.92 7.35 13.33
C PRO A 18 -12.42 8.53 14.17
N PRO A 19 -12.80 8.32 15.44
CA PRO A 19 -12.99 9.40 16.38
C PRO A 19 -11.68 10.14 16.63
N VAL A 20 -11.76 11.46 16.88
CA VAL A 20 -10.63 12.26 17.39
C VAL A 20 -10.19 11.73 18.76
N GLY A 21 -8.89 11.73 19.01
CA GLY A 21 -8.30 11.16 20.22
C GLY A 21 -7.68 9.78 20.03
N ILE A 22 -7.96 9.11 18.90
CA ILE A 22 -7.37 7.79 18.61
C ILE A 22 -5.87 7.87 18.35
N ARG A 23 -5.14 6.79 18.69
CA ARG A 23 -3.71 6.65 18.36
C ARG A 23 -3.46 6.84 16.88
N SER A 24 -2.48 7.70 16.54
CA SER A 24 -2.07 7.94 15.16
C SER A 24 -1.10 6.88 14.64
N ALA A 25 -1.13 6.63 13.34
CA ALA A 25 -0.13 5.83 12.61
C ALA A 25 0.95 6.72 11.95
N GLY A 26 2.03 6.10 11.48
CA GLY A 26 3.05 6.68 10.61
C GLY A 26 4.21 7.38 11.29
N TYR A 27 4.01 8.00 12.46
CA TYR A 27 5.08 8.70 13.19
C TYR A 27 5.08 8.29 14.67
N ALA A 28 6.09 7.53 15.10
CA ALA A 28 6.19 7.01 16.45
C ALA A 28 6.26 8.11 17.55
N SER A 29 6.75 9.29 17.19
CA SER A 29 6.85 10.45 18.09
C SER A 29 5.56 11.25 18.22
N ARG A 30 4.57 11.03 17.32
CA ARG A 30 3.32 11.78 17.33
C ARG A 30 2.30 11.15 18.29
N GLY A 31 1.66 11.99 19.08
CA GLY A 31 0.56 11.61 19.94
C GLY A 31 -0.73 11.25 19.16
N PRO A 32 -1.87 11.15 19.86
CA PRO A 32 -3.16 10.89 19.25
C PRO A 32 -3.55 11.94 18.21
N LEU A 33 -4.43 11.58 17.28
CA LEU A 33 -5.03 12.50 16.33
C LEU A 33 -5.99 13.45 17.06
N THR A 34 -5.73 14.75 17.01
CA THR A 34 -6.41 15.76 17.88
C THR A 34 -7.47 16.56 17.13
N SER A 35 -7.55 16.46 15.82
CA SER A 35 -8.49 17.20 15.00
C SER A 35 -8.81 16.45 13.70
N PHE A 36 -9.73 16.99 12.93
CA PHE A 36 -10.21 16.44 11.66
C PHE A 36 -10.00 17.51 10.56
N HIS A 37 -9.46 17.09 9.43
CA HIS A 37 -9.37 17.91 8.22
C HIS A 37 -10.27 17.35 7.11
N ASP A 38 -10.07 16.10 6.69
CA ASP A 38 -10.83 15.45 5.63
C ASP A 38 -11.12 13.97 5.95
N PRO A 39 -12.23 13.43 5.43
CA PRO A 39 -12.66 12.08 5.76
C PRO A 39 -11.75 10.99 5.14
N LEU A 40 -11.59 9.90 5.90
CA LEU A 40 -10.96 8.69 5.42
C LEU A 40 -12.03 7.74 4.87
N TYR A 41 -11.73 7.15 3.73
CA TYR A 41 -12.64 6.21 3.08
C TYR A 41 -12.01 4.84 2.85
N ALA A 42 -12.86 3.83 2.85
CA ALA A 42 -12.62 2.55 2.18
C ALA A 42 -13.50 2.51 0.92
N THR A 43 -12.89 2.34 -0.23
CA THR A 43 -13.61 2.23 -1.51
C THR A 43 -13.43 0.81 -2.04
N ALA A 44 -14.54 0.09 -2.16
CA ALA A 44 -14.59 -1.28 -2.68
C ALA A 44 -15.03 -1.27 -4.14
N ILE A 45 -14.38 -2.10 -4.95
CA ILE A 45 -14.80 -2.42 -6.30
C ILE A 45 -14.88 -3.93 -6.45
N VAL A 46 -15.97 -4.41 -7.02
CA VAL A 46 -16.20 -5.83 -7.33
C VAL A 46 -16.29 -6.00 -8.82
N PHE A 47 -15.59 -7.01 -9.33
CA PHE A 47 -15.61 -7.45 -10.71
C PHE A 47 -16.29 -8.82 -10.81
N GLU A 48 -17.10 -9.03 -11.85
CA GLU A 48 -17.69 -10.33 -12.18
C GLU A 48 -17.53 -10.62 -13.67
N SER A 49 -17.03 -11.80 -14.02
CA SER A 49 -16.97 -12.29 -15.40
C SER A 49 -16.96 -13.82 -15.43
N GLY A 50 -17.80 -14.43 -16.26
CA GLY A 50 -17.88 -15.89 -16.39
C GLY A 50 -18.24 -16.59 -15.07
N GLY A 51 -19.09 -15.98 -14.23
CA GLY A 51 -19.48 -16.50 -12.93
C GLY A 51 -18.39 -16.42 -11.84
N ARG A 52 -17.23 -15.82 -12.13
CA ARG A 52 -16.15 -15.54 -11.17
C ARG A 52 -16.28 -14.13 -10.64
N LYS A 53 -16.13 -13.97 -9.34
CA LYS A 53 -16.10 -12.65 -8.67
C LYS A 53 -14.77 -12.41 -7.97
N ALA A 54 -14.36 -11.14 -7.98
CA ALA A 54 -13.22 -10.69 -7.20
C ALA A 54 -13.46 -9.27 -6.66
N ALA A 55 -12.91 -8.95 -5.49
CA ALA A 55 -13.04 -7.65 -4.84
C ALA A 55 -11.68 -7.02 -4.54
N LEU A 56 -11.57 -5.73 -4.80
CA LEU A 56 -10.44 -4.91 -4.39
C LEU A 56 -10.97 -3.78 -3.51
N ILE A 57 -10.33 -3.57 -2.35
CA ILE A 57 -10.66 -2.49 -1.42
C ILE A 57 -9.45 -1.60 -1.27
N SER A 58 -9.61 -0.30 -1.53
CA SER A 58 -8.62 0.72 -1.21
C SER A 58 -9.01 1.44 0.08
N CYS A 59 -8.12 1.48 1.06
CA CYS A 59 -8.35 2.05 2.38
C CYS A 59 -7.44 3.25 2.64
N ASP A 60 -7.98 4.37 3.11
CA ASP A 60 -7.20 5.53 3.57
C ASP A 60 -6.60 5.24 4.98
N LEU A 61 -5.72 4.25 5.03
CA LEU A 61 -4.98 3.81 6.21
C LEU A 61 -3.51 3.65 5.84
N ILE A 62 -2.64 3.56 6.87
CA ILE A 62 -1.21 3.34 6.65
C ILE A 62 -0.93 1.93 6.11
N ASP A 63 -1.46 0.92 6.77
CA ASP A 63 -1.41 -0.50 6.41
C ASP A 63 -2.46 -1.29 7.22
N LEU A 64 -2.62 -2.57 6.88
CA LEU A 64 -3.35 -3.56 7.67
C LEU A 64 -2.53 -4.84 7.77
N ASP A 65 -2.59 -5.53 8.90
CA ASP A 65 -1.96 -6.82 9.09
C ASP A 65 -2.78 -7.97 8.48
N ALA A 66 -2.11 -9.07 8.15
CA ALA A 66 -2.75 -10.27 7.58
C ALA A 66 -3.92 -10.78 8.41
N GLY A 67 -3.84 -10.65 9.74
CA GLY A 67 -4.93 -11.05 10.66
C GLY A 67 -6.19 -10.22 10.44
N THR A 68 -6.06 -8.90 10.38
CA THR A 68 -7.20 -8.01 10.12
C THR A 68 -7.79 -8.24 8.71
N VAL A 69 -6.93 -8.40 7.70
CA VAL A 69 -7.37 -8.73 6.32
C VAL A 69 -8.08 -10.08 6.28
N GLY A 70 -7.59 -11.08 7.01
CA GLY A 70 -8.23 -12.40 7.13
C GLY A 70 -9.66 -12.28 7.67
N GLU A 71 -9.86 -11.53 8.77
CA GLU A 71 -11.19 -11.30 9.35
C GLU A 71 -12.13 -10.54 8.39
N VAL A 72 -11.62 -9.56 7.62
CA VAL A 72 -12.41 -8.88 6.57
C VAL A 72 -12.86 -9.87 5.50
N ARG A 73 -11.95 -10.72 5.01
CA ARG A 73 -12.26 -11.76 4.01
C ARG A 73 -13.33 -12.76 4.50
N GLU A 74 -13.21 -13.20 5.76
CA GLU A 74 -14.20 -14.08 6.38
C GLU A 74 -15.58 -13.42 6.48
N GLU A 75 -15.59 -12.13 6.87
CA GLU A 75 -16.85 -11.39 7.01
C GLU A 75 -17.52 -11.11 5.66
N VAL A 76 -16.74 -10.86 4.59
CA VAL A 76 -17.25 -10.75 3.21
C VAL A 76 -17.79 -12.08 2.71
N ALA A 77 -17.10 -13.18 2.95
CA ALA A 77 -17.54 -14.51 2.51
C ALA A 77 -18.88 -14.95 3.15
N LYS A 78 -19.23 -14.42 4.33
CA LYS A 78 -20.54 -14.64 4.97
C LYS A 78 -21.68 -13.90 4.27
N ARG A 79 -21.38 -12.85 3.50
CA ARG A 79 -22.35 -11.89 2.95
C ARG A 79 -22.45 -11.93 1.42
N THR A 80 -21.44 -12.49 0.76
CA THR A 80 -21.30 -12.50 -0.70
C THR A 80 -20.81 -13.87 -1.18
N SER A 81 -20.82 -14.10 -2.49
CA SER A 81 -20.20 -15.27 -3.12
C SER A 81 -18.73 -15.06 -3.52
N ILE A 82 -18.09 -13.99 -3.05
CA ILE A 82 -16.69 -13.68 -3.37
C ILE A 82 -15.79 -14.57 -2.53
N PRO A 83 -14.89 -15.37 -3.15
CA PRO A 83 -13.98 -16.22 -2.40
C PRO A 83 -12.93 -15.38 -1.65
N PRO A 84 -12.53 -15.76 -0.42
CA PRO A 84 -11.51 -15.03 0.35
C PRO A 84 -10.19 -14.82 -0.39
N GLU A 85 -9.78 -15.79 -1.21
CA GLU A 85 -8.57 -15.72 -2.03
C GLU A 85 -8.67 -14.77 -3.24
N ALA A 86 -9.89 -14.37 -3.62
CA ALA A 86 -10.13 -13.39 -4.67
C ALA A 86 -10.37 -11.97 -4.13
N MET A 87 -9.94 -11.71 -2.91
CA MET A 87 -10.00 -10.39 -2.28
C MET A 87 -8.61 -9.80 -2.06
N THR A 88 -8.45 -8.54 -2.48
CA THR A 88 -7.26 -7.72 -2.21
C THR A 88 -7.64 -6.49 -1.42
N VAL A 89 -6.95 -6.22 -0.33
CA VAL A 89 -7.06 -4.97 0.43
C VAL A 89 -5.76 -4.20 0.25
N VAL A 90 -5.84 -2.96 -0.22
CA VAL A 90 -4.69 -2.06 -0.43
C VAL A 90 -4.86 -0.83 0.43
N CYS A 91 -3.81 -0.39 1.11
CA CYS A 91 -3.84 0.85 1.86
C CYS A 91 -3.20 1.99 1.05
N THR A 92 -3.77 3.20 1.14
CA THR A 92 -3.20 4.39 0.49
C THR A 92 -1.91 4.84 1.15
N HIS A 93 -1.63 4.33 2.34
CA HIS A 93 -0.47 4.61 3.18
C HIS A 93 -0.45 6.03 3.75
N THR A 94 -1.61 6.66 3.98
CA THR A 94 -1.64 7.95 4.67
C THR A 94 -1.03 7.86 6.06
N HIS A 95 -0.15 8.80 6.38
CA HIS A 95 0.45 8.94 7.71
C HIS A 95 -0.40 9.77 8.67
N TYR A 96 -1.63 10.13 8.28
CA TYR A 96 -2.54 10.99 9.06
C TYR A 96 -3.85 10.28 9.38
N GLY A 97 -3.79 8.95 9.47
CA GLY A 97 -4.86 8.06 9.87
C GLY A 97 -4.60 7.38 11.22
N PRO A 98 -5.56 6.55 11.68
CA PRO A 98 -5.43 5.76 12.90
C PRO A 98 -4.44 4.61 12.74
N ASP A 99 -3.96 4.08 13.86
CA ASP A 99 -3.29 2.78 13.95
C ASP A 99 -4.31 1.72 14.39
N PRO A 100 -4.85 0.90 13.47
CA PRO A 100 -6.01 0.08 13.79
C PRO A 100 -5.69 -1.25 14.48
N TYR A 101 -4.43 -1.69 14.60
CA TYR A 101 -4.13 -3.04 15.05
C TYR A 101 -2.89 -3.21 15.94
N ARG A 102 -1.98 -2.21 16.00
CA ARG A 102 -0.69 -2.39 16.72
C ARG A 102 -0.86 -2.32 18.22
N ASP A 103 -1.72 -1.45 18.76
CA ASP A 103 -1.99 -1.37 20.19
C ASP A 103 -3.26 -2.14 20.59
N LYS A 104 -3.10 -3.46 20.74
CA LYS A 104 -4.20 -4.35 21.14
C LYS A 104 -4.66 -4.14 22.60
N SER A 105 -3.93 -3.36 23.40
CA SER A 105 -4.30 -3.02 24.78
C SER A 105 -5.19 -1.78 24.88
N ALA A 106 -5.31 -0.98 23.82
CA ALA A 106 -6.11 0.23 23.77
C ALA A 106 -7.56 -0.08 23.38
N PRO A 107 -8.55 0.14 24.27
CA PRO A 107 -9.96 -0.22 24.01
C PRO A 107 -10.57 0.52 22.82
N ASP A 108 -10.19 1.79 22.60
CA ASP A 108 -10.64 2.63 21.51
C ASP A 108 -10.09 2.14 20.14
N VAL A 109 -8.83 1.71 20.09
CA VAL A 109 -8.21 1.11 18.91
C VAL A 109 -8.92 -0.20 18.57
N MET A 110 -9.18 -1.06 19.55
CA MET A 110 -9.87 -2.33 19.32
C MET A 110 -11.34 -2.16 18.93
N ALA A 111 -12.04 -1.17 19.47
CA ALA A 111 -13.40 -0.83 19.06
C ALA A 111 -13.43 -0.31 17.62
N TYR A 112 -12.50 0.58 17.25
CA TYR A 112 -12.36 1.08 15.89
C TYR A 112 -12.05 -0.07 14.90
N ARG A 113 -11.08 -0.94 15.23
CA ARG A 113 -10.73 -2.09 14.41
C ARG A 113 -11.93 -3.02 14.17
N SER A 114 -12.67 -3.34 15.22
CA SER A 114 -13.86 -4.20 15.09
C SER A 114 -14.92 -3.59 14.17
N ASN A 115 -15.17 -2.28 14.29
CA ASN A 115 -16.09 -1.58 13.39
C ASN A 115 -15.55 -1.49 11.95
N LEU A 116 -14.26 -1.28 11.79
CA LEU A 116 -13.59 -1.21 10.49
C LEU A 116 -13.83 -2.48 9.66
N ILE A 117 -13.71 -3.66 10.27
CA ILE A 117 -13.94 -4.95 9.59
C ILE A 117 -15.35 -4.99 9.00
N PHE A 118 -16.38 -4.58 9.76
CA PHE A 118 -17.75 -4.54 9.27
C PHE A 118 -17.99 -3.48 8.20
N LEU A 119 -17.35 -2.31 8.30
CA LEU A 119 -17.44 -1.26 7.29
C LEU A 119 -16.80 -1.71 5.96
N LEU A 120 -15.64 -2.37 5.99
CA LEU A 120 -14.98 -2.91 4.81
C LEU A 120 -15.83 -4.01 4.16
N ALA A 121 -16.33 -4.95 4.95
CA ALA A 121 -17.21 -6.02 4.45
C ALA A 121 -18.53 -5.47 3.90
N GLY A 122 -19.12 -4.47 4.54
CA GLY A 122 -20.32 -3.78 4.08
C GLY A 122 -20.11 -3.07 2.75
N ALA A 123 -18.97 -2.40 2.56
CA ALA A 123 -18.62 -1.76 1.29
C ALA A 123 -18.50 -2.78 0.15
N VAL A 124 -17.91 -3.95 0.40
CA VAL A 124 -17.83 -5.02 -0.62
C VAL A 124 -19.21 -5.57 -0.92
N GLN A 125 -20.04 -5.83 0.10
CA GLN A 125 -21.42 -6.31 -0.09
C GLN A 125 -22.27 -5.32 -0.90
N GLU A 126 -22.15 -4.03 -0.63
CA GLU A 126 -22.84 -2.98 -1.37
C GLU A 126 -22.34 -2.91 -2.82
N ALA A 127 -21.01 -2.99 -3.04
CA ALA A 127 -20.46 -3.04 -4.39
C ALA A 127 -20.93 -4.28 -5.16
N ASP A 128 -20.96 -5.46 -4.52
CA ASP A 128 -21.46 -6.70 -5.12
C ASP A 128 -22.94 -6.59 -5.53
N SER A 129 -23.77 -5.89 -4.76
CA SER A 129 -25.18 -5.65 -5.07
C SER A 129 -25.42 -4.67 -6.23
N LYS A 130 -24.38 -3.91 -6.63
CA LYS A 130 -24.42 -2.89 -7.70
C LYS A 130 -23.75 -3.35 -8.99
N LEU A 131 -23.47 -4.64 -9.13
CA LEU A 131 -22.85 -5.18 -10.34
C LEU A 131 -23.70 -4.91 -11.58
N GLU A 132 -23.14 -4.20 -12.53
CA GLU A 132 -23.72 -3.91 -13.85
C GLU A 132 -22.69 -4.03 -14.96
N PRO A 133 -23.09 -4.28 -16.23
CA PRO A 133 -22.17 -4.36 -17.36
C PRO A 133 -21.32 -3.09 -17.49
N ALA A 134 -20.03 -3.26 -17.71
CA ALA A 134 -19.09 -2.15 -17.73
C ALA A 134 -18.11 -2.21 -18.91
N LEU A 135 -17.65 -1.02 -19.32
CA LEU A 135 -16.60 -0.81 -20.29
C LEU A 135 -15.32 -0.42 -19.53
N ILE A 136 -14.18 -0.94 -19.94
CA ILE A 136 -12.88 -0.68 -19.27
C ILE A 136 -11.85 -0.21 -20.29
N GLY A 137 -11.06 0.79 -19.91
CA GLY A 137 -9.90 1.23 -20.66
C GLY A 137 -8.77 1.67 -19.73
N VAL A 138 -7.54 1.58 -20.19
CA VAL A 138 -6.34 1.95 -19.42
C VAL A 138 -5.40 2.79 -20.28
N GLU A 139 -4.92 3.88 -19.70
CA GLU A 139 -3.82 4.69 -20.23
C GLU A 139 -2.88 5.14 -19.12
N TRP A 140 -1.73 5.65 -19.51
CA TRP A 140 -0.68 6.08 -18.61
C TRP A 140 -0.36 7.56 -18.79
N GLY A 141 -0.17 8.24 -17.66
CA GLY A 141 0.38 9.58 -17.57
C GLY A 141 1.64 9.61 -16.74
N GLU A 142 2.08 10.80 -16.36
CA GLU A 142 3.26 11.00 -15.53
C GLU A 142 3.02 12.10 -14.48
N SER A 143 3.64 11.93 -13.31
CA SER A 143 3.61 12.96 -12.27
C SER A 143 4.96 13.10 -11.59
N ASP A 144 5.34 14.34 -11.29
CA ASP A 144 6.57 14.73 -10.61
C ASP A 144 6.39 15.07 -9.13
N ILE A 145 5.25 14.71 -8.54
CA ILE A 145 4.97 14.98 -7.12
C ILE A 145 5.78 14.11 -6.15
N GLY A 146 6.41 13.05 -6.64
CA GLY A 146 7.30 12.17 -5.88
C GLY A 146 8.79 12.46 -6.12
N ILE A 147 9.62 12.16 -5.13
CA ILE A 147 11.09 12.22 -5.19
C ILE A 147 11.70 11.06 -4.41
N ASN A 148 12.78 10.47 -4.91
CA ASN A 148 13.54 9.51 -4.12
C ASN A 148 14.09 10.19 -2.85
N ARG A 149 13.94 9.53 -1.69
CA ARG A 149 14.26 10.10 -0.38
C ARG A 149 15.58 9.63 0.22
N ARG A 150 16.25 8.68 -0.44
CA ARG A 150 17.54 8.15 0.01
C ARG A 150 18.68 9.08 -0.41
N GLU A 151 18.87 10.14 0.37
CA GLU A 151 19.95 11.13 0.12
C GLU A 151 21.28 10.62 0.68
N LYS A 152 22.29 10.52 -0.19
CA LYS A 152 23.64 10.14 0.20
C LYS A 152 24.45 11.39 0.54
N LEU A 153 24.85 11.49 1.80
CA LEU A 153 25.67 12.58 2.30
C LEU A 153 27.13 12.44 1.84
N PRO A 154 27.94 13.54 1.88
CA PRO A 154 29.35 13.49 1.51
C PRO A 154 30.21 12.51 2.34
N ASP A 155 29.78 12.20 3.56
CA ASP A 155 30.44 11.21 4.43
C ASP A 155 30.03 9.76 4.14
N GLY A 156 29.20 9.54 3.12
CA GLY A 156 28.73 8.24 2.68
C GLY A 156 27.45 7.73 3.38
N ARG A 157 26.99 8.38 4.45
CA ARG A 157 25.74 8.00 5.12
C ARG A 157 24.51 8.28 4.23
N VAL A 158 23.54 7.39 4.28
CA VAL A 158 22.23 7.60 3.63
C VAL A 158 21.22 8.05 4.69
N VAL A 159 20.54 9.15 4.41
CA VAL A 159 19.53 9.76 5.29
C VAL A 159 18.20 9.92 4.57
N LEU A 160 17.12 10.12 5.33
CA LEU A 160 15.84 10.56 4.79
C LEU A 160 15.94 12.03 4.35
N GLY A 161 16.12 12.25 3.06
CA GLY A 161 16.33 13.58 2.49
C GLY A 161 15.73 13.69 1.11
N ARG A 162 16.46 14.27 0.16
CA ARG A 162 16.04 14.51 -1.22
C ARG A 162 17.13 14.06 -2.18
N ASN A 163 16.86 13.00 -2.94
CA ASN A 163 17.76 12.48 -3.97
C ASN A 163 17.14 12.67 -5.36
N PRO A 164 17.36 13.81 -6.03
CA PRO A 164 16.77 14.08 -7.34
C PRO A 164 17.34 13.19 -8.46
N LEU A 165 18.46 12.52 -8.21
CA LEU A 165 19.11 11.60 -9.14
C LEU A 165 18.79 10.12 -8.81
N GLY A 166 18.09 9.87 -7.72
CA GLY A 166 17.68 8.52 -7.33
C GLY A 166 16.62 7.94 -8.27
N PRO A 167 16.54 6.63 -8.37
CA PRO A 167 15.55 5.97 -9.22
C PRO A 167 14.13 6.30 -8.78
N ILE A 168 13.26 6.58 -9.76
CA ILE A 168 11.85 6.86 -9.54
C ILE A 168 11.01 6.49 -10.76
N ASP A 169 9.93 5.76 -10.54
CA ASP A 169 8.87 5.55 -11.50
C ASP A 169 7.84 6.68 -11.37
N ARG A 170 7.71 7.51 -12.38
CA ARG A 170 6.76 8.65 -12.43
C ARG A 170 5.44 8.32 -13.08
N SER A 171 5.26 7.09 -13.53
CA SER A 171 4.05 6.71 -14.25
C SER A 171 2.81 6.79 -13.36
N VAL A 172 1.73 7.34 -13.91
CA VAL A 172 0.38 7.39 -13.34
C VAL A 172 -0.49 6.46 -14.18
N GLY A 173 -0.80 5.27 -13.65
CA GLY A 173 -1.72 4.35 -14.30
C GLY A 173 -3.16 4.74 -14.03
N VAL A 174 -3.96 4.93 -15.07
CA VAL A 174 -5.37 5.30 -14.97
C VAL A 174 -6.22 4.24 -15.65
N MET A 175 -7.10 3.59 -14.90
CA MET A 175 -8.13 2.69 -15.44
C MET A 175 -9.49 3.39 -15.33
N ARG A 176 -10.08 3.69 -16.48
CA ARG A 176 -11.43 4.22 -16.61
C ARG A 176 -12.43 3.08 -16.71
N ILE A 177 -13.49 3.16 -15.93
CA ILE A 177 -14.59 2.22 -15.93
C ILE A 177 -15.88 3.01 -16.10
N ASP A 178 -16.57 2.75 -17.20
CA ASP A 178 -17.86 3.33 -17.52
C ASP A 178 -18.95 2.25 -17.52
N SER A 179 -20.20 2.61 -17.22
CA SER A 179 -21.36 1.77 -17.46
C SER A 179 -21.60 1.57 -18.97
N ALA A 180 -22.43 0.61 -19.32
CA ALA A 180 -22.70 0.29 -20.72
C ALA A 180 -23.29 1.47 -21.54
N ASP A 181 -23.92 2.44 -20.87
CA ASP A 181 -24.41 3.68 -21.47
C ASP A 181 -23.39 4.82 -21.50
N GLY A 182 -22.13 4.55 -21.11
CA GLY A 182 -21.00 5.48 -21.20
C GLY A 182 -20.86 6.46 -20.04
N LYS A 183 -21.57 6.25 -18.93
CA LYS A 183 -21.43 7.06 -17.72
C LYS A 183 -20.28 6.57 -16.87
N GLY A 184 -19.39 7.47 -16.43
CA GLY A 184 -18.28 7.13 -15.54
C GLY A 184 -18.75 6.52 -14.21
N MET A 185 -18.30 5.30 -13.93
CA MET A 185 -18.56 4.57 -12.69
C MET A 185 -17.42 4.72 -11.71
N ALA A 186 -16.20 4.40 -12.15
CA ALA A 186 -14.98 4.43 -11.33
C ALA A 186 -13.75 4.81 -12.12
N VAL A 187 -12.76 5.36 -11.40
CA VAL A 187 -11.40 5.54 -11.88
C VAL A 187 -10.42 4.97 -10.87
N LEU A 188 -9.65 3.95 -11.27
CA LEU A 188 -8.57 3.41 -10.47
C LEU A 188 -7.28 4.11 -10.88
N VAL A 189 -6.55 4.60 -9.89
CA VAL A 189 -5.30 5.35 -10.10
C VAL A 189 -4.17 4.66 -9.35
N ASN A 190 -3.18 4.16 -10.07
CA ASN A 190 -1.96 3.59 -9.49
C ASN A 190 -0.82 4.60 -9.59
N PHE A 191 -0.29 4.99 -8.44
CA PHE A 191 0.83 5.91 -8.34
C PHE A 191 1.67 5.59 -7.11
N GLN A 192 2.96 5.87 -7.15
CA GLN A 192 3.94 5.48 -6.15
C GLN A 192 4.60 6.70 -5.49
N CYS A 193 4.02 7.15 -4.36
CA CYS A 193 4.59 8.21 -3.54
C CYS A 193 4.01 8.16 -2.13
N HIS A 194 4.87 8.25 -1.10
CA HIS A 194 4.41 8.30 0.30
C HIS A 194 3.50 9.53 0.54
N PRO A 195 2.31 9.35 1.12
CA PRO A 195 1.45 10.46 1.55
C PRO A 195 1.88 10.98 2.91
N VAL A 196 2.97 11.76 2.89
CA VAL A 196 3.65 12.37 4.06
C VAL A 196 3.83 13.87 3.89
N SER A 197 3.02 14.49 3.02
CA SER A 197 3.21 15.88 2.57
C SER A 197 3.00 16.91 3.67
N GLN A 198 2.22 16.59 4.72
CA GLN A 198 1.84 17.51 5.79
C GLN A 198 2.80 17.56 6.99
N GLY A 199 3.93 16.85 6.91
CA GLY A 199 4.93 16.81 7.99
C GLY A 199 4.59 15.89 9.17
N SER A 200 5.53 15.78 10.11
CA SER A 200 5.44 14.78 11.20
C SER A 200 4.70 15.26 12.45
N ARG A 201 4.56 16.58 12.62
CA ARG A 201 3.95 17.20 13.81
C ARG A 201 2.45 17.45 13.66
N VAL A 202 1.93 17.40 12.43
CA VAL A 202 0.49 17.55 12.18
C VAL A 202 -0.26 16.35 12.74
N SER A 203 -1.28 16.61 13.56
CA SER A 203 -2.08 15.62 14.28
C SER A 203 -3.57 15.61 13.89
N HIS A 204 -3.92 16.15 12.72
CA HIS A 204 -5.26 16.02 12.18
C HIS A 204 -5.44 14.76 11.34
N ILE A 205 -6.68 14.26 11.28
CA ILE A 205 -7.08 13.15 10.41
C ILE A 205 -7.15 13.66 8.97
N SER A 206 -6.45 12.96 8.05
CA SER A 206 -6.44 13.33 6.63
C SER A 206 -6.03 12.15 5.75
N ALA A 207 -6.61 12.07 4.54
CA ALA A 207 -6.16 11.15 3.49
C ALA A 207 -4.96 11.68 2.70
N ASP A 208 -4.37 12.82 3.09
CA ASP A 208 -3.25 13.49 2.42
C ASP A 208 -3.55 13.79 0.92
N TYR A 209 -2.52 13.88 0.06
CA TYR A 209 -2.68 14.18 -1.35
C TYR A 209 -3.62 13.23 -2.11
N PRO A 210 -3.73 11.92 -1.78
CA PRO A 210 -4.75 11.06 -2.40
C PRO A 210 -6.18 11.55 -2.15
N GLY A 211 -6.47 12.06 -0.95
CA GLY A 211 -7.75 12.68 -0.62
C GLY A 211 -8.04 13.92 -1.46
N ALA A 212 -7.06 14.82 -1.59
CA ALA A 212 -7.19 16.02 -2.42
C ALA A 212 -7.32 15.68 -3.92
N ALA A 213 -6.61 14.66 -4.43
CA ALA A 213 -6.76 14.18 -5.80
C ALA A 213 -8.17 13.61 -6.04
N ARG A 214 -8.71 12.85 -5.08
CA ARG A 214 -10.08 12.32 -5.11
C ARG A 214 -11.13 13.42 -5.30
N GLU A 215 -10.99 14.54 -4.62
CA GLU A 215 -11.88 15.69 -4.77
C GLU A 215 -11.85 16.30 -6.19
N VAL A 216 -10.64 16.45 -6.76
CA VAL A 216 -10.48 16.97 -8.13
C VAL A 216 -11.11 16.02 -9.15
N VAL A 217 -10.71 14.76 -9.10
CA VAL A 217 -11.16 13.75 -10.07
C VAL A 217 -12.66 13.52 -9.97
N GLY A 218 -13.19 13.35 -8.76
CA GLY A 218 -14.62 13.13 -8.54
C GLY A 218 -15.49 14.28 -9.04
N ARG A 219 -15.04 15.55 -8.88
CA ARG A 219 -15.76 16.71 -9.38
C ARG A 219 -15.76 16.83 -10.90
N LEU A 220 -14.66 16.47 -11.56
CA LEU A 220 -14.52 16.66 -13.01
C LEU A 220 -15.03 15.47 -13.81
N THR A 221 -14.94 14.24 -13.29
CA THR A 221 -15.37 13.03 -14.02
C THR A 221 -16.72 12.48 -13.55
N GLY A 222 -17.18 12.84 -12.35
CA GLY A 222 -18.34 12.22 -11.70
C GLY A 222 -18.12 10.77 -11.25
N ALA A 223 -16.97 10.17 -11.56
CA ALA A 223 -16.62 8.79 -11.23
C ALA A 223 -16.10 8.63 -9.80
N THR A 224 -16.27 7.44 -9.23
CA THR A 224 -15.70 7.09 -7.93
C THR A 224 -14.20 6.88 -8.05
N PHE A 225 -13.43 7.72 -7.37
CA PHE A 225 -11.96 7.64 -7.34
C PHE A 225 -11.47 6.54 -6.38
N ILE A 226 -10.54 5.70 -6.86
CA ILE A 226 -9.91 4.60 -6.11
C ILE A 226 -8.40 4.74 -6.27
N PHE A 227 -7.69 5.12 -5.20
CA PHE A 227 -6.24 5.24 -5.22
C PHE A 227 -5.60 3.91 -4.84
N LEU A 228 -4.66 3.44 -5.66
CA LEU A 228 -3.91 2.20 -5.48
C LEU A 228 -2.44 2.57 -5.30
N GLN A 229 -1.95 2.48 -4.07
CA GLN A 229 -0.56 2.80 -3.76
C GLN A 229 0.39 1.83 -4.47
N GLY A 230 1.38 2.39 -5.14
CA GLY A 230 2.43 1.63 -5.81
C GLY A 230 3.63 1.33 -4.91
N ALA A 231 4.76 0.97 -5.52
CA ALA A 231 6.02 0.74 -4.84
C ALA A 231 6.66 2.09 -4.46
N CYS A 232 6.40 2.59 -3.27
CA CYS A 232 6.89 3.90 -2.83
C CYS A 232 7.80 3.84 -1.58
N GLY A 233 8.34 2.67 -1.24
CA GLY A 233 9.15 2.51 -0.03
C GLY A 233 10.29 3.51 0.12
N ASP A 234 10.89 3.95 -0.97
CA ASP A 234 11.96 4.95 -1.03
C ASP A 234 11.55 6.29 -1.67
N ILE A 235 10.25 6.55 -1.88
CA ILE A 235 9.75 7.75 -2.55
C ILE A 235 8.90 8.59 -1.59
N ASN A 236 9.28 9.84 -1.38
CA ASN A 236 8.52 10.84 -0.62
C ASN A 236 7.89 11.91 -1.53
N SER A 237 6.95 12.66 -0.97
CA SER A 237 6.39 13.86 -1.58
C SER A 237 7.47 14.94 -1.82
N THR A 238 7.43 15.61 -2.96
CA THR A 238 8.36 16.71 -3.31
C THR A 238 8.17 17.96 -2.46
N ILE A 239 6.98 18.18 -1.92
CA ILE A 239 6.66 19.27 -0.99
C ILE A 239 6.23 18.64 0.34
N ARG A 240 6.81 19.14 1.43
CA ARG A 240 6.50 18.66 2.79
C ARG A 240 6.62 19.83 3.77
N GLU A 241 5.52 20.20 4.39
CA GLU A 241 5.43 21.28 5.37
C GLU A 241 4.44 20.89 6.47
N GLU A 242 4.53 21.55 7.64
CA GLU A 242 3.63 21.29 8.77
C GLU A 242 2.26 21.95 8.59
N SER A 243 1.58 21.65 7.48
CA SER A 243 0.25 22.14 7.10
C SER A 243 -0.43 21.23 6.08
N TYR A 244 -1.70 21.45 5.78
CA TYR A 244 -2.44 20.73 4.74
C TYR A 244 -2.14 21.23 3.31
N GLU A 245 -1.62 22.43 3.15
CA GLU A 245 -1.43 23.05 1.84
C GLU A 245 -0.57 22.22 0.86
N PRO A 246 0.52 21.54 1.27
CA PRO A 246 1.21 20.58 0.42
C PRO A 246 0.31 19.45 -0.10
N ALA A 247 -0.52 18.86 0.76
CA ALA A 247 -1.43 17.79 0.37
C ALA A 247 -2.42 18.27 -0.70
N ARG A 248 -3.01 19.47 -0.50
CA ARG A 248 -3.88 20.11 -1.48
C ARG A 248 -3.16 20.34 -2.81
N THR A 249 -1.97 20.95 -2.77
CA THR A 249 -1.20 21.28 -3.98
C THR A 249 -0.81 20.04 -4.77
N LEU A 250 -0.26 19.03 -4.10
CA LEU A 250 0.15 17.78 -4.76
C LEU A 250 -1.05 16.97 -5.27
N GLY A 251 -2.14 16.95 -4.50
CA GLY A 251 -3.38 16.28 -4.90
C GLY A 251 -4.05 16.93 -6.10
N VAL A 252 -4.05 18.26 -6.18
CA VAL A 252 -4.53 18.98 -7.38
C VAL A 252 -3.68 18.63 -8.60
N ARG A 253 -2.34 18.63 -8.47
CA ARG A 253 -1.43 18.28 -9.58
C ARG A 253 -1.67 16.86 -10.08
N LEU A 254 -1.73 15.87 -9.17
CA LEU A 254 -2.03 14.48 -9.53
C LEU A 254 -3.44 14.34 -10.11
N GLY A 255 -4.44 14.96 -9.49
CA GLY A 255 -5.84 14.90 -9.94
C GLY A 255 -6.03 15.46 -11.34
N CYS A 256 -5.38 16.59 -11.67
CA CYS A 256 -5.41 17.16 -13.03
C CYS A 256 -4.77 16.22 -14.06
N GLU A 257 -3.64 15.58 -13.72
CA GLU A 257 -3.04 14.59 -14.62
C GLU A 257 -3.95 13.36 -14.82
N VAL A 258 -4.56 12.86 -13.75
CA VAL A 258 -5.54 11.76 -13.85
C VAL A 258 -6.71 12.13 -14.78
N VAL A 259 -7.27 13.34 -14.63
CA VAL A 259 -8.37 13.80 -15.50
C VAL A 259 -7.90 13.93 -16.95
N ARG A 260 -6.72 14.48 -17.20
CA ARG A 260 -6.13 14.54 -18.54
C ARG A 260 -6.03 13.15 -19.19
N VAL A 261 -5.54 12.18 -18.45
CA VAL A 261 -5.42 10.78 -18.95
C VAL A 261 -6.79 10.15 -19.13
N TRP A 262 -7.72 10.37 -18.20
CA TRP A 262 -9.11 9.89 -18.27
C TRP A 262 -9.79 10.28 -19.59
N GLU A 263 -9.62 11.54 -20.03
CA GLU A 263 -10.21 12.04 -21.27
C GLU A 263 -9.59 11.42 -22.54
N MET A 264 -8.42 10.81 -22.42
CA MET A 264 -7.76 10.10 -23.53
C MET A 264 -8.23 8.64 -23.66
N ILE A 265 -8.83 8.10 -22.62
CA ILE A 265 -9.23 6.69 -22.57
C ILE A 265 -10.58 6.50 -23.29
N SER A 266 -10.61 5.55 -24.22
CA SER A 266 -11.83 5.05 -24.85
C SER A 266 -12.16 3.67 -24.31
N PRO A 267 -13.02 3.54 -23.27
CA PRO A 267 -13.33 2.26 -22.64
C PRO A 267 -14.02 1.30 -23.63
N GLN A 268 -13.67 0.01 -23.55
CA GLN A 268 -14.17 -1.03 -24.44
C GLN A 268 -14.78 -2.18 -23.61
N PRO A 269 -15.65 -3.00 -24.20
CA PRO A 269 -16.10 -4.24 -23.59
C PRO A 269 -14.91 -5.16 -23.32
N VAL A 270 -14.82 -5.66 -22.09
CA VAL A 270 -13.77 -6.60 -21.65
C VAL A 270 -14.44 -7.83 -21.07
N SER A 271 -13.84 -9.01 -21.25
CA SER A 271 -14.30 -10.26 -20.64
C SER A 271 -13.13 -11.06 -20.07
N GLY A 272 -13.39 -11.83 -19.03
CA GLY A 272 -12.41 -12.66 -18.34
C GLY A 272 -11.85 -12.00 -17.09
N LEU A 273 -11.93 -12.75 -16.00
CA LEU A 273 -11.43 -12.38 -14.67
C LEU A 273 -10.76 -13.59 -14.06
N GLU A 274 -9.53 -13.43 -13.59
CA GLU A 274 -8.82 -14.46 -12.86
C GLU A 274 -7.95 -13.84 -11.78
N VAL A 275 -7.90 -14.47 -10.60
CA VAL A 275 -7.03 -14.09 -9.48
C VAL A 275 -6.20 -15.29 -9.07
N ARG A 276 -4.91 -15.07 -8.86
CA ARG A 276 -3.97 -16.04 -8.31
C ARG A 276 -3.46 -15.52 -6.97
N ARG A 277 -3.38 -16.42 -5.99
CA ARG A 277 -2.75 -16.19 -4.69
C ARG A 277 -1.63 -17.19 -4.50
N ARG A 278 -0.49 -16.72 -3.99
CA ARG A 278 0.66 -17.57 -3.66
C ARG A 278 1.24 -17.19 -2.31
N GLU A 279 1.35 -18.15 -1.42
CA GLU A 279 2.07 -17.98 -0.17
C GLU A 279 3.57 -18.03 -0.43
N VAL A 280 4.32 -17.17 0.24
CA VAL A 280 5.77 -17.06 0.16
C VAL A 280 6.38 -17.00 1.56
N GLU A 281 7.60 -17.51 1.67
CA GLU A 281 8.43 -17.41 2.86
C GLU A 281 9.60 -16.47 2.56
N LEU A 282 9.64 -15.33 3.22
CA LEU A 282 10.67 -14.32 3.04
C LEU A 282 11.71 -14.45 4.16
N PRO A 283 13.00 -14.69 3.84
CA PRO A 283 14.05 -14.78 4.84
C PRO A 283 14.12 -13.50 5.66
N ARG A 284 14.40 -13.63 6.96
CA ARG A 284 14.51 -12.47 7.87
C ARG A 284 15.91 -11.90 7.90
N PHE A 285 15.98 -10.57 7.98
CA PHE A 285 17.23 -9.82 8.05
C PHE A 285 17.88 -9.97 9.43
N ARG A 286 19.15 -10.41 9.45
CA ARG A 286 19.95 -10.57 10.66
C ARG A 286 20.99 -9.44 10.87
N PHE A 287 20.83 -8.33 10.14
CA PHE A 287 21.84 -7.28 9.99
C PHE A 287 23.11 -7.78 9.26
N ILE A 288 24.02 -6.85 8.97
CA ILE A 288 25.17 -7.15 8.09
C ILE A 288 26.17 -8.11 8.77
N SER A 289 26.36 -7.93 10.09
CA SER A 289 27.27 -8.78 10.88
C SER A 289 26.85 -8.81 12.36
N PRO A 290 27.30 -9.82 13.13
CA PRO A 290 27.05 -9.86 14.57
C PRO A 290 27.69 -8.68 15.32
N GLU A 291 28.81 -8.13 14.84
CA GLU A 291 29.46 -6.94 15.43
C GLU A 291 28.54 -5.74 15.31
N ARG A 292 27.98 -5.50 14.09
CA ARG A 292 27.06 -4.39 13.86
C ARG A 292 25.75 -4.56 14.65
N ALA A 293 25.27 -5.78 14.82
CA ALA A 293 24.11 -6.07 15.65
C ALA A 293 24.39 -5.73 17.14
N ARG A 294 25.58 -6.06 17.68
CA ARG A 294 25.95 -5.69 19.06
C ARG A 294 26.06 -4.18 19.26
N GLU A 295 26.65 -3.45 18.30
CA GLU A 295 26.69 -1.99 18.34
C GLU A 295 25.30 -1.40 18.41
N LEU A 296 24.37 -1.86 17.54
CA LEU A 296 22.98 -1.43 17.51
C LEU A 296 22.24 -1.77 18.81
N GLU A 297 22.52 -2.93 19.43
CA GLU A 297 21.94 -3.28 20.73
C GLU A 297 22.33 -2.27 21.80
N GLY A 298 23.62 -1.88 21.86
CA GLY A 298 24.11 -0.88 22.79
C GLY A 298 23.49 0.51 22.53
N GLU A 299 23.45 0.95 21.27
CA GLU A 299 22.83 2.21 20.87
C GLU A 299 21.35 2.27 21.28
N LEU A 300 20.57 1.25 20.91
CA LEU A 300 19.12 1.18 21.19
C LEU A 300 18.81 1.01 22.67
N SER A 301 19.62 0.26 23.43
CA SER A 301 19.45 0.13 24.87
C SER A 301 19.64 1.47 25.58
N SER A 302 20.68 2.24 25.18
CA SER A 302 20.93 3.58 25.71
C SER A 302 19.83 4.56 25.33
N GLU A 303 19.34 4.51 24.08
CA GLU A 303 18.23 5.32 23.63
C GLU A 303 16.94 5.02 24.39
N LEU A 304 16.64 3.74 24.61
CA LEU A 304 15.45 3.31 25.35
C LEU A 304 15.43 3.84 26.79
N GLU A 305 16.54 3.72 27.52
CA GLU A 305 16.66 4.26 28.87
C GLU A 305 16.53 5.79 28.90
N ARG A 306 17.14 6.48 27.96
CA ARG A 306 17.00 7.94 27.81
C ARG A 306 15.55 8.35 27.57
N LEU A 307 14.83 7.65 26.71
CA LEU A 307 13.41 7.94 26.38
C LEU A 307 12.50 7.70 27.59
N LYS A 308 12.69 6.60 28.33
CA LYS A 308 11.96 6.31 29.55
C LYS A 308 12.17 7.39 30.63
N GLY A 309 13.41 7.86 30.78
CA GLY A 309 13.75 8.90 31.75
C GLY A 309 13.29 10.31 31.36
N SER A 310 13.03 10.59 30.06
CA SER A 310 12.62 11.91 29.58
C SER A 310 11.10 12.13 29.51
N GLY A 311 10.29 11.12 29.84
CA GLY A 311 8.83 11.19 29.67
C GLY A 311 8.38 11.23 28.18
N ALA A 312 9.17 10.64 27.28
CA ALA A 312 8.85 10.58 25.87
C ALA A 312 7.51 9.89 25.62
N TYR A 313 6.86 10.22 24.50
CA TYR A 313 5.60 9.59 24.12
C TYR A 313 5.73 8.06 23.99
N LYS A 314 4.74 7.34 24.53
CA LYS A 314 4.71 5.87 24.59
C LYS A 314 5.05 5.22 23.25
N GLY A 315 4.53 5.74 22.13
CA GLY A 315 4.79 5.22 20.78
C GLY A 315 6.26 5.21 20.39
N MET A 316 7.06 6.21 20.81
CA MET A 316 8.50 6.24 20.58
C MET A 316 9.23 5.18 21.39
N ILE A 317 8.83 5.00 22.67
CA ILE A 317 9.40 3.95 23.53
C ILE A 317 9.14 2.57 22.93
N GLU A 318 7.91 2.29 22.55
CA GLU A 318 7.49 1.04 21.91
C GLU A 318 8.26 0.78 20.60
N TRP A 319 8.45 1.83 19.80
CA TRP A 319 9.19 1.73 18.53
C TRP A 319 10.66 1.34 18.73
N VAL A 320 11.33 2.00 19.69
CA VAL A 320 12.74 1.67 20.01
C VAL A 320 12.82 0.29 20.66
N GLN A 321 11.88 -0.09 21.52
CA GLN A 321 11.83 -1.42 22.15
C GLN A 321 11.66 -2.52 21.09
N ALA A 322 10.75 -2.38 20.15
CA ALA A 322 10.55 -3.37 19.08
C ALA A 322 11.79 -3.53 18.18
N ARG A 323 12.53 -2.42 17.94
CA ARG A 323 13.83 -2.48 17.23
C ARG A 323 14.88 -3.24 18.03
N LEU A 324 14.99 -2.96 19.32
CA LEU A 324 15.91 -3.64 20.21
C LEU A 324 15.64 -5.15 20.30
N GLU A 325 14.37 -5.55 20.36
CA GLU A 325 13.96 -6.95 20.35
C GLU A 325 14.40 -7.65 19.05
N ARG A 326 14.21 -7.02 17.89
CA ARG A 326 14.68 -7.57 16.60
C ARG A 326 16.20 -7.75 16.54
N VAL A 327 16.95 -6.79 17.07
CA VAL A 327 18.42 -6.89 17.13
C VAL A 327 18.85 -8.05 18.03
N ARG A 328 18.19 -8.25 19.18
CA ARG A 328 18.48 -9.37 20.08
C ARG A 328 18.11 -10.73 19.47
N GLU A 329 17.02 -10.81 18.75
CA GLU A 329 16.69 -12.02 17.99
C GLU A 329 17.76 -12.34 16.93
N ALA A 330 18.24 -11.32 16.21
CA ALA A 330 19.31 -11.49 15.24
C ALA A 330 20.63 -11.96 15.88
N LEU A 331 21.00 -11.40 17.03
CA LEU A 331 22.18 -11.85 17.79
C LEU A 331 22.09 -13.31 18.22
N LYS A 332 20.94 -13.72 18.79
CA LYS A 332 20.71 -15.13 19.13
C LYS A 332 20.84 -16.05 17.92
N SER A 333 20.33 -15.63 16.77
CA SER A 333 20.45 -16.37 15.51
C SER A 333 21.92 -16.49 15.04
N TRP A 334 22.73 -15.42 15.22
CA TRP A 334 24.16 -15.48 14.94
C TRP A 334 24.91 -16.41 15.89
N GLU A 335 24.59 -16.38 17.17
CA GLU A 335 25.23 -17.20 18.21
C GLU A 335 24.90 -18.69 18.08
N SER A 336 23.66 -19.02 17.74
CA SER A 336 23.22 -20.41 17.54
C SER A 336 23.60 -20.98 16.17
N GLY A 337 23.87 -20.13 15.18
CA GLY A 337 24.00 -20.52 13.77
C GLY A 337 22.68 -20.82 13.06
N GLU A 338 21.56 -20.83 13.80
CA GLU A 338 20.24 -21.11 13.25
C GLU A 338 19.64 -19.85 12.57
N PRO A 339 19.05 -19.95 11.38
CA PRO A 339 18.38 -18.82 10.75
C PRO A 339 17.14 -18.41 11.53
N LEU A 340 16.78 -17.11 11.45
CA LEU A 340 15.50 -16.65 11.96
C LEU A 340 14.33 -17.31 11.18
N PRO A 341 13.21 -17.66 11.83
CA PRO A 341 12.02 -18.14 11.12
C PRO A 341 11.60 -17.13 10.05
N PRO A 342 11.27 -17.57 8.82
CA PRO A 342 10.91 -16.65 7.74
C PRO A 342 9.60 -15.91 8.03
N ILE A 343 9.41 -14.77 7.40
CA ILE A 343 8.11 -14.10 7.35
C ILE A 343 7.25 -14.83 6.31
N LYS A 344 6.14 -15.39 6.77
CA LYS A 344 5.13 -16.00 5.90
C LYS A 344 4.13 -14.93 5.50
N THR A 345 3.92 -14.76 4.22
CA THR A 345 2.98 -13.79 3.67
C THR A 345 2.43 -14.27 2.32
N GLU A 346 1.59 -13.46 1.67
CA GLU A 346 1.00 -13.82 0.38
C GLU A 346 1.22 -12.75 -0.68
N LEU A 347 1.37 -13.19 -1.92
CA LEU A 347 1.29 -12.32 -3.09
C LEU A 347 0.03 -12.67 -3.87
N GLN A 348 -0.57 -11.67 -4.53
CA GLN A 348 -1.69 -11.89 -5.43
C GLN A 348 -1.41 -11.28 -6.81
N ALA A 349 -1.91 -11.93 -7.85
CA ALA A 349 -1.93 -11.40 -9.20
C ALA A 349 -3.34 -11.54 -9.78
N TRP A 350 -3.76 -10.51 -10.52
CA TRP A 350 -5.06 -10.45 -11.17
C TRP A 350 -4.88 -10.34 -12.68
N ARG A 351 -5.84 -10.90 -13.42
CA ARG A 351 -6.05 -10.66 -14.84
C ARG A 351 -7.46 -10.13 -15.06
N ILE A 352 -7.58 -9.03 -15.79
CA ILE A 352 -8.85 -8.48 -16.26
C ILE A 352 -8.74 -8.39 -17.79
N GLY A 353 -9.53 -9.18 -18.49
CA GLY A 353 -9.39 -9.37 -19.94
C GLY A 353 -8.01 -9.93 -20.31
N ASP A 354 -7.54 -9.59 -21.49
CA ASP A 354 -6.26 -10.08 -22.03
C ASP A 354 -5.10 -9.09 -21.84
N GLU A 355 -5.37 -7.84 -21.51
CA GLU A 355 -4.35 -6.78 -21.51
C GLU A 355 -4.02 -6.23 -20.13
N ILE A 356 -4.87 -6.43 -19.09
CA ILE A 356 -4.75 -5.76 -17.80
C ILE A 356 -4.40 -6.77 -16.71
N ALA A 357 -3.41 -6.42 -15.90
CA ALA A 357 -3.03 -7.19 -14.72
C ALA A 357 -2.76 -6.29 -13.50
N PHE A 358 -2.97 -6.86 -12.29
CA PHE A 358 -2.48 -6.32 -11.03
C PHE A 358 -1.48 -7.31 -10.43
N ALA A 359 -0.43 -6.77 -9.80
CA ALA A 359 0.48 -7.51 -8.92
C ALA A 359 0.41 -6.86 -7.53
N ALA A 360 -0.20 -7.54 -6.57
CA ALA A 360 -0.42 -7.04 -5.22
C ALA A 360 0.58 -7.69 -4.25
N VAL A 361 1.35 -6.84 -3.57
CA VAL A 361 2.50 -7.22 -2.75
C VAL A 361 2.40 -6.53 -1.39
N PRO A 362 2.58 -7.25 -0.28
CA PRO A 362 2.59 -6.66 1.06
C PRO A 362 3.84 -5.83 1.32
N GLY A 363 3.70 -4.84 2.21
CA GLY A 363 4.82 -4.04 2.70
C GLY A 363 5.21 -2.86 1.82
N GLU A 364 6.28 -2.21 2.26
CA GLU A 364 6.81 -0.95 1.72
C GLU A 364 7.92 -1.23 0.71
N ILE A 365 7.49 -1.56 -0.51
CA ILE A 365 8.37 -2.03 -1.59
C ILE A 365 9.15 -0.85 -2.19
N PHE A 366 10.48 -0.99 -2.38
CA PHE A 366 11.26 0.00 -3.10
C PHE A 366 10.83 0.13 -4.55
N ASN A 367 10.92 1.34 -5.06
CA ASN A 367 10.38 1.74 -6.35
C ASN A 367 10.90 0.88 -7.53
N GLN A 368 12.19 0.59 -7.56
CA GLN A 368 12.80 -0.24 -8.60
C GLN A 368 12.25 -1.67 -8.65
N ILE A 369 11.83 -2.23 -7.52
CA ILE A 369 11.24 -3.60 -7.45
C ILE A 369 9.89 -3.60 -8.17
N GLY A 370 9.01 -2.64 -7.84
CA GLY A 370 7.72 -2.50 -8.51
C GLY A 370 7.85 -2.22 -10.01
N LEU A 371 8.78 -1.34 -10.37
CA LEU A 371 9.08 -1.03 -11.78
C LEU A 371 9.55 -2.28 -12.54
N ARG A 372 10.43 -3.10 -11.94
CA ARG A 372 10.89 -4.35 -12.54
C ARG A 372 9.73 -5.30 -12.81
N VAL A 373 8.80 -5.49 -11.88
CA VAL A 373 7.60 -6.33 -12.07
C VAL A 373 6.74 -5.80 -13.22
N LYS A 374 6.52 -4.47 -13.30
CA LYS A 374 5.77 -3.85 -14.39
C LYS A 374 6.42 -4.08 -15.76
N LEU A 375 7.75 -3.91 -15.87
CA LEU A 375 8.50 -4.04 -17.11
C LEU A 375 8.64 -5.49 -17.59
N SER A 376 8.67 -6.46 -16.67
CA SER A 376 8.78 -7.90 -17.01
C SER A 376 7.43 -8.58 -17.27
N SER A 377 6.33 -7.87 -17.03
CA SER A 377 4.99 -8.41 -17.21
C SER A 377 4.64 -8.70 -18.68
N PRO A 378 3.98 -9.83 -18.98
CA PRO A 378 3.50 -10.14 -20.33
C PRO A 378 2.19 -9.39 -20.67
N PHE A 379 1.63 -8.61 -19.76
CA PHE A 379 0.44 -7.82 -20.00
C PHE A 379 0.79 -6.41 -20.47
N LYS A 380 -0.05 -5.83 -21.33
CA LYS A 380 0.13 -4.47 -21.83
C LYS A 380 0.08 -3.43 -20.70
N HIS A 381 -0.81 -3.63 -19.74
CA HIS A 381 -1.01 -2.75 -18.60
C HIS A 381 -0.89 -3.54 -17.32
N THR A 382 0.14 -3.27 -16.52
CA THR A 382 0.34 -3.91 -15.21
C THR A 382 0.43 -2.85 -14.13
N PHE A 383 -0.48 -2.94 -13.17
CA PHE A 383 -0.53 -2.13 -11.96
C PHE A 383 0.19 -2.86 -10.84
N PHE A 384 1.22 -2.26 -10.28
CA PHE A 384 1.88 -2.78 -9.09
C PHE A 384 1.26 -2.15 -7.85
N LEU A 385 0.73 -2.99 -6.94
CA LEU A 385 0.07 -2.57 -5.70
C LEU A 385 0.96 -2.94 -4.52
N GLY A 386 1.54 -1.96 -3.86
CA GLY A 386 2.19 -2.12 -2.56
C GLY A 386 1.16 -2.08 -1.43
N TYR A 387 1.61 -2.29 -0.20
CA TYR A 387 0.76 -2.20 1.01
C TYR A 387 -0.50 -3.07 0.94
N ALA A 388 -0.39 -4.20 0.25
CA ALA A 388 -1.50 -5.10 -0.01
C ALA A 388 -1.54 -6.27 0.98
N ASN A 389 -2.69 -6.52 1.57
CA ASN A 389 -3.05 -7.72 2.37
C ASN A 389 -2.27 -7.97 3.65
N ASP A 390 -1.09 -7.35 3.88
CA ASP A 390 -0.26 -7.57 5.06
C ASP A 390 0.71 -6.39 5.28
N SER A 391 1.34 -6.35 6.47
CA SER A 391 2.35 -5.37 6.87
C SER A 391 3.67 -6.07 7.22
N ILE A 392 4.54 -6.25 6.24
CA ILE A 392 5.84 -6.91 6.43
C ILE A 392 7.02 -5.95 6.64
N GLY A 393 6.78 -4.64 6.65
CA GLY A 393 7.79 -3.59 6.68
C GLY A 393 8.42 -3.32 5.32
N TYR A 394 9.60 -2.69 5.32
CA TYR A 394 10.30 -2.34 4.08
C TYR A 394 10.90 -3.56 3.37
N VAL A 395 10.87 -3.50 2.04
CA VAL A 395 11.59 -4.42 1.16
C VAL A 395 12.51 -3.59 0.26
N PRO A 396 13.75 -3.33 0.70
CA PRO A 396 14.76 -2.63 -0.08
C PRO A 396 15.31 -3.47 -1.23
N THR A 397 15.92 -2.82 -2.23
CA THR A 397 16.76 -3.49 -3.21
C THR A 397 18.06 -4.01 -2.57
N PRO A 398 18.69 -5.08 -3.09
CA PRO A 398 19.89 -5.67 -2.46
C PRO A 398 21.05 -4.70 -2.28
N ASP A 399 21.23 -3.76 -3.19
CA ASP A 399 22.28 -2.71 -3.15
C ASP A 399 22.06 -1.68 -2.02
N ALA A 400 20.84 -1.51 -1.55
CA ALA A 400 20.55 -0.60 -0.44
C ALA A 400 21.03 -1.11 0.93
N TYR A 401 21.20 -2.43 1.09
CA TYR A 401 21.59 -3.01 2.39
C TYR A 401 22.99 -2.57 2.86
N PRO A 402 24.05 -2.63 2.04
CA PRO A 402 25.36 -2.10 2.46
C PRO A 402 25.36 -0.58 2.65
N GLU A 403 24.45 0.16 1.99
CA GLU A 403 24.32 1.61 2.18
C GLU A 403 23.66 1.98 3.52
N GLY A 404 22.84 1.06 4.09
CA GLY A 404 22.11 1.31 5.32
C GLY A 404 20.96 2.32 5.12
N GLY A 405 20.88 3.30 6.02
CA GLY A 405 19.77 4.27 6.04
C GLY A 405 18.53 3.77 6.81
N TYR A 406 17.50 4.63 6.87
CA TYR A 406 16.29 4.38 7.67
C TYR A 406 15.58 3.08 7.27
N GLU A 407 15.33 2.90 5.99
CA GLU A 407 14.56 1.78 5.47
C GLU A 407 15.19 0.44 5.83
N VAL A 408 16.52 0.35 5.69
CA VAL A 408 17.28 -0.88 5.97
C VAL A 408 17.48 -1.10 7.47
N MET A 409 18.02 -0.10 8.16
CA MET A 409 18.51 -0.28 9.53
C MET A 409 17.41 -0.17 10.59
N GLN A 410 16.32 0.55 10.29
CA GLN A 410 15.30 0.83 11.29
C GLN A 410 13.98 0.09 11.02
N ALA A 411 13.58 -0.11 9.78
CA ALA A 411 12.23 -0.58 9.44
C ALA A 411 12.18 -1.84 8.57
N CYS A 412 13.32 -2.29 7.98
CA CYS A 412 13.39 -3.55 7.25
C CYS A 412 13.35 -4.75 8.20
N ARG A 413 12.66 -5.80 7.77
CA ARG A 413 12.55 -7.07 8.49
C ARG A 413 13.02 -8.26 7.64
N VAL A 414 13.19 -8.06 6.34
CA VAL A 414 13.49 -9.13 5.37
C VAL A 414 14.93 -9.05 4.87
N ASP A 415 15.49 -10.20 4.52
CA ASP A 415 16.82 -10.35 3.93
C ASP A 415 16.86 -9.78 2.48
N PRO A 416 18.03 -9.39 1.95
CA PRO A 416 18.16 -8.94 0.56
C PRO A 416 17.55 -9.86 -0.50
N GLN A 417 17.49 -11.18 -0.26
CA GLN A 417 16.88 -12.15 -1.18
C GLN A 417 15.35 -11.98 -1.33
N ALA A 418 14.69 -11.35 -0.35
CA ALA A 418 13.24 -11.20 -0.36
C ALA A 418 12.74 -10.45 -1.60
N SER A 419 13.47 -9.42 -2.05
CA SER A 419 13.11 -8.67 -3.24
C SER A 419 13.09 -9.55 -4.51
N GLU A 420 14.05 -10.44 -4.66
CA GLU A 420 14.11 -11.36 -5.79
C GLU A 420 13.03 -12.45 -5.73
N ILE A 421 12.74 -12.97 -4.52
CA ILE A 421 11.63 -13.90 -4.30
C ILE A 421 10.30 -13.26 -4.73
N ILE A 422 10.06 -12.01 -4.32
CA ILE A 422 8.84 -11.26 -4.67
C ILE A 422 8.75 -11.06 -6.19
N VAL A 423 9.80 -10.54 -6.82
CA VAL A 423 9.81 -10.28 -8.28
C VAL A 423 9.55 -11.57 -9.05
N ARG A 424 10.31 -12.63 -8.78
CA ARG A 424 10.16 -13.91 -9.47
C ARG A 424 8.75 -14.48 -9.30
N THR A 425 8.21 -14.45 -8.07
CA THR A 425 6.87 -14.97 -7.81
C THR A 425 5.79 -14.17 -8.56
N CYS A 426 5.90 -12.83 -8.60
CA CYS A 426 5.00 -11.99 -9.38
C CYS A 426 5.09 -12.32 -10.89
N GLU A 427 6.31 -12.44 -11.43
CA GLU A 427 6.54 -12.78 -12.83
C GLU A 427 5.94 -14.14 -13.21
N GLU A 428 6.13 -15.14 -12.36
CA GLU A 428 5.57 -16.49 -12.57
C GLU A 428 4.03 -16.44 -12.58
N MET A 429 3.40 -15.81 -11.58
CA MET A 429 1.95 -15.69 -11.52
C MET A 429 1.37 -14.91 -12.72
N LEU A 430 2.03 -13.83 -13.14
CA LEU A 430 1.60 -13.05 -14.30
C LEU A 430 1.72 -13.85 -15.61
N ARG A 431 2.79 -14.64 -15.80
CA ARG A 431 2.94 -15.53 -16.96
C ARG A 431 1.88 -16.65 -16.96
N GLU A 432 1.60 -17.26 -15.80
CA GLU A 432 0.53 -18.25 -15.64
C GLU A 432 -0.84 -17.66 -16.02
N LEU A 433 -1.17 -16.46 -15.55
CA LEU A 433 -2.43 -15.76 -15.87
C LEU A 433 -2.53 -15.39 -17.35
N LYS A 434 -1.42 -15.14 -18.03
CA LYS A 434 -1.36 -14.88 -19.48
C LYS A 434 -1.48 -16.15 -20.31
N GLY A 435 -1.35 -17.34 -19.68
CA GLY A 435 -1.33 -18.62 -20.39
C GLY A 435 -0.01 -18.94 -21.04
N CYS A 436 1.06 -18.24 -20.70
CA CYS A 436 2.42 -18.56 -21.12
C CYS A 436 2.91 -19.77 -20.29
N ARG A 437 3.13 -20.90 -20.97
CA ARG A 437 3.79 -22.07 -20.31
C ARG A 437 5.23 -21.67 -19.96
N SER A 438 5.64 -21.97 -18.72
CA SER A 438 7.04 -21.86 -18.24
C SER A 438 7.97 -22.79 -18.98
#